data_a4e7cc0be01b445abf775158b4fb6796
#
_entry.id   a4e7cc0be01b445abf775158b4fb6796
#
_cell.length_a   1.000
_cell.length_b   1.000
_cell.length_c   1.000
_cell.angle_alpha   90.00
_cell.angle_beta   90.00
_cell.angle_gamma   90.00
#
_symmetry.space_group_name_H-M   'P 1'
#
loop_
_entity.id
_entity.type
_entity.pdbx_description
1 polymer ?
#
loop_
_entity_poly.entity_id
_entity_poly.type
_entity_poly.pdbx_seq_one_letter_code
_entity_poly.pdbx_strand_id
1 'polypeptide(L)'
;NKTFRISMTDLTEAVVLPPLFQRLRRLAPNVKIESMLAKRRETTKELAAGRLDFAMDAPLNTDPQVRHVKLLEDRYVCAMRRGHPLAKDKLSVEEYLSLSHIHISSRRSGLGMVDLALGKMGQQRKIALRSQHYMMATQVIQQTDMAVTVPERFARRHDLYQVPLPVDIPPLETHIYWHESTDQDPANRWMREQMIEIAQQVTAAQQAD
;
A
#
# COMPACT_ATOMS: atom_id res chain seq x y z
N ASN A 1 25.32 9.69 11.95
CA ASN A 1 25.22 8.84 10.75
C ASN A 1 24.56 7.52 11.10
N LYS A 2 23.28 7.34 10.78
CA LYS A 2 22.56 6.07 10.91
C LYS A 2 21.90 5.74 9.58
N THR A 3 21.92 4.48 9.18
CA THR A 3 21.13 3.93 8.09
C THR A 3 19.94 3.22 8.69
N PHE A 4 18.74 3.54 8.24
CA PHE A 4 17.52 2.81 8.58
C PHE A 4 17.12 1.92 7.41
N ARG A 5 16.87 0.64 7.69
CA ARG A 5 16.40 -0.36 6.73
C ARG A 5 14.91 -0.58 6.93
N ILE A 6 14.14 -0.27 5.91
CA ILE A 6 12.67 -0.25 6.00
C ILE A 6 12.11 -1.15 4.90
N SER A 7 11.27 -2.10 5.28
CA SER A 7 10.49 -2.88 4.31
C SER A 7 9.19 -2.16 4.00
N MET A 8 8.93 -1.90 2.71
CA MET A 8 7.66 -1.33 2.24
C MET A 8 7.40 -1.66 0.78
N THR A 9 6.13 -1.60 0.36
CA THR A 9 5.75 -1.70 -1.06
C THR A 9 6.03 -0.40 -1.79
N ASP A 10 6.11 -0.44 -3.12
CA ASP A 10 6.26 0.76 -3.95
C ASP A 10 5.10 1.76 -3.75
N LEU A 11 3.90 1.28 -3.43
CA LEU A 11 2.79 2.13 -3.02
C LEU A 11 3.11 2.95 -1.76
N THR A 12 3.61 2.29 -0.72
CA THR A 12 3.95 2.94 0.55
C THR A 12 5.17 3.85 0.39
N GLU A 13 6.17 3.43 -0.38
CA GLU A 13 7.32 4.27 -0.75
C GLU A 13 6.87 5.60 -1.37
N ALA A 14 5.98 5.55 -2.35
CA ALA A 14 5.49 6.75 -3.04
C ALA A 14 4.73 7.72 -2.12
N VAL A 15 4.12 7.22 -1.04
CA VAL A 15 3.39 8.05 -0.06
C VAL A 15 4.33 8.60 1.02
N VAL A 16 5.22 7.76 1.55
CA VAL A 16 6.00 8.06 2.75
C VAL A 16 7.35 8.70 2.45
N LEU A 17 8.10 8.19 1.46
CA LEU A 17 9.48 8.63 1.25
C LEU A 17 9.62 10.10 0.82
N PRO A 18 8.81 10.66 -0.10
CA PRO A 18 8.99 12.06 -0.51
C PRO A 18 8.87 13.05 0.66
N PRO A 19 7.81 13.06 1.48
CA PRO A 19 7.72 13.96 2.62
C PRO A 19 8.74 13.63 3.71
N LEU A 20 9.09 12.35 3.91
CA LEU A 20 10.11 11.95 4.85
C LEU A 20 11.47 12.53 4.47
N PHE A 21 11.91 12.38 3.21
CA PHE A 21 13.18 12.93 2.76
C PHE A 21 13.21 14.46 2.80
N GLN A 22 12.13 15.14 2.45
CA GLN A 22 12.03 16.58 2.58
C GLN A 22 12.28 17.02 4.05
N ARG A 23 11.74 16.27 5.02
CA ARG A 23 11.94 16.53 6.45
C ARG A 23 13.35 16.18 6.91
N LEU A 24 13.87 15.00 6.53
CA LEU A 24 15.20 14.53 6.93
C LEU A 24 16.31 15.45 6.44
N ARG A 25 16.19 16.01 5.22
CA ARG A 25 17.19 16.96 4.70
C ARG A 25 17.38 18.20 5.59
N ARG A 26 16.36 18.59 6.33
CA ARG A 26 16.40 19.71 7.27
C ARG A 26 16.84 19.30 8.68
N LEU A 27 16.34 18.17 9.18
CA LEU A 27 16.51 17.76 10.57
C LEU A 27 17.73 16.85 10.80
N ALA A 28 18.03 15.99 9.85
CA ALA A 28 19.05 14.96 9.97
C ALA A 28 19.68 14.62 8.60
N PRO A 29 20.41 15.55 7.94
CA PRO A 29 20.87 15.41 6.56
C PRO A 29 21.80 14.20 6.33
N ASN A 30 22.40 13.67 7.38
CA ASN A 30 23.32 12.53 7.32
C ASN A 30 22.65 11.16 7.58
N VAL A 31 21.33 11.14 7.80
CA VAL A 31 20.56 9.89 7.88
C VAL A 31 20.39 9.30 6.49
N LYS A 32 20.57 7.99 6.40
CA LYS A 32 20.33 7.19 5.19
C LYS A 32 19.14 6.27 5.38
N ILE A 33 18.42 6.01 4.31
CA ILE A 33 17.34 5.04 4.26
C ILE A 33 17.66 4.02 3.17
N GLU A 34 17.55 2.75 3.51
CA GLU A 34 17.52 1.62 2.58
C GLU A 34 16.08 1.07 2.57
N SER A 35 15.39 1.22 1.45
CA SER A 35 14.06 0.68 1.24
C SER A 35 14.13 -0.63 0.46
N MET A 36 13.37 -1.61 0.90
CA MET A 36 13.27 -2.92 0.27
C MET A 36 11.89 -3.52 0.52
N LEU A 37 11.55 -4.58 -0.16
CA LEU A 37 10.34 -5.36 0.11
C LEU A 37 10.73 -6.74 0.65
N ALA A 38 10.57 -6.93 1.95
CA ALA A 38 10.74 -8.22 2.58
C ALA A 38 9.53 -9.13 2.31
N LYS A 39 9.76 -10.44 2.27
CA LYS A 39 8.64 -11.40 2.22
C LYS A 39 7.87 -11.33 3.54
N ARG A 40 6.54 -11.16 3.46
CA ARG A 40 5.67 -10.99 4.64
C ARG A 40 5.91 -12.00 5.76
N ARG A 41 6.08 -13.29 5.43
CA ARG A 41 6.35 -14.37 6.40
C ARG A 41 7.74 -14.31 7.04
N GLU A 42 8.66 -13.54 6.48
CA GLU A 42 10.04 -13.37 6.97
C GLU A 42 10.20 -12.07 7.75
N THR A 43 9.27 -11.11 7.62
CA THR A 43 9.36 -9.77 8.19
C THR A 43 9.64 -9.78 9.68
N THR A 44 8.93 -10.60 10.46
CA THR A 44 9.14 -10.72 11.91
C THR A 44 10.57 -11.16 12.26
N LYS A 45 11.11 -12.15 11.52
CA LYS A 45 12.48 -12.63 11.70
C LYS A 45 13.53 -11.57 11.32
N GLU A 46 13.26 -10.82 10.26
CA GLU A 46 14.16 -9.74 9.81
C GLU A 46 14.22 -8.60 10.82
N LEU A 47 13.07 -8.22 11.42
CA LEU A 47 13.00 -7.25 12.50
C LEU A 47 13.71 -7.74 13.77
N ALA A 48 13.45 -8.99 14.20
CA ALA A 48 14.09 -9.57 15.38
C ALA A 48 15.61 -9.70 15.23
N ALA A 49 16.09 -9.98 14.02
CA ALA A 49 17.52 -10.09 13.72
C ALA A 49 18.21 -8.73 13.48
N GLY A 50 17.47 -7.62 13.52
CA GLY A 50 18.02 -6.28 13.26
C GLY A 50 18.46 -6.06 11.81
N ARG A 51 17.99 -6.89 10.87
CA ARG A 51 18.21 -6.68 9.43
C ARG A 51 17.23 -5.68 8.84
N LEU A 52 16.08 -5.48 9.51
CA LEU A 52 15.15 -4.37 9.30
C LEU A 52 15.03 -3.58 10.59
N ASP A 53 14.98 -2.26 10.49
CA ASP A 53 14.61 -1.38 11.59
C ASP A 53 13.09 -1.25 11.68
N PHE A 54 12.41 -1.18 10.50
CA PHE A 54 10.95 -1.07 10.39
C PHE A 54 10.41 -1.89 9.22
N ALA A 55 9.14 -2.23 9.32
CA ALA A 55 8.34 -2.68 8.18
C ALA A 55 7.03 -1.89 8.13
N MET A 56 6.61 -1.52 6.91
CA MET A 56 5.29 -0.92 6.67
C MET A 56 4.51 -1.86 5.77
N ASP A 57 3.43 -2.42 6.29
CA ASP A 57 2.61 -3.40 5.58
C ASP A 57 1.16 -3.37 6.09
N ALA A 58 0.27 -4.01 5.35
CA ALA A 58 -1.04 -4.41 5.85
C ALA A 58 -0.89 -5.29 7.11
N PRO A 59 -1.95 -5.47 7.91
CA PRO A 59 -1.85 -6.24 9.16
C PRO A 59 -1.15 -7.58 8.98
N LEU A 60 -0.11 -7.80 9.79
CA LEU A 60 0.70 -9.02 9.83
C LEU A 60 0.36 -9.84 11.07
N ASN A 61 0.41 -11.17 10.94
CA ASN A 61 0.52 -12.04 12.10
C ASN A 61 1.94 -11.92 12.65
N THR A 62 2.07 -11.25 13.78
CA THR A 62 3.35 -10.99 14.43
C THR A 62 3.45 -11.76 15.74
N ASP A 63 4.70 -11.98 16.18
CA ASP A 63 4.96 -12.46 17.50
C ASP A 63 4.83 -11.31 18.54
N PRO A 64 4.63 -11.61 19.84
CA PRO A 64 4.44 -10.57 20.86
C PRO A 64 5.59 -9.56 20.99
N GLN A 65 6.79 -9.91 20.53
CA GLN A 65 7.96 -9.03 20.55
C GLN A 65 7.96 -7.98 19.40
N VAL A 66 7.06 -8.11 18.45
CA VAL A 66 6.89 -7.12 17.37
C VAL A 66 5.78 -6.15 17.74
N ARG A 67 6.16 -4.89 17.92
CA ARG A 67 5.25 -3.78 18.18
C ARG A 67 4.74 -3.20 16.87
N HIS A 68 3.55 -2.61 16.87
CA HIS A 68 3.02 -1.94 15.69
C HIS A 68 2.03 -0.84 16.04
N VAL A 69 1.84 0.07 15.08
CA VAL A 69 0.84 1.14 15.11
C VAL A 69 0.25 1.30 13.71
N LYS A 70 -1.05 1.52 13.61
CA LYS A 70 -1.70 1.88 12.35
C LYS A 70 -1.25 3.28 11.92
N LEU A 71 -0.74 3.40 10.69
CA LEU A 71 -0.30 4.66 10.10
C LEU A 71 -1.35 5.27 9.21
N LEU A 72 -1.90 4.47 8.29
CA LEU A 72 -2.78 4.93 7.21
C LEU A 72 -3.93 3.96 7.03
N GLU A 73 -5.04 4.49 6.56
CA GLU A 73 -6.17 3.72 6.06
C GLU A 73 -6.65 4.34 4.76
N ASP A 74 -7.02 3.52 3.79
CA ASP A 74 -7.54 3.97 2.50
C ASP A 74 -8.54 2.95 1.93
N ARG A 75 -9.63 3.43 1.36
CA ARG A 75 -10.59 2.57 0.70
C ARG A 75 -10.09 2.15 -0.67
N TYR A 76 -10.50 0.98 -1.12
CA TYR A 76 -10.24 0.53 -2.47
C TYR A 76 -11.29 1.05 -3.47
N VAL A 77 -10.84 1.32 -4.67
CA VAL A 77 -11.65 1.70 -5.82
C VAL A 77 -11.28 0.87 -7.03
N CYS A 78 -12.18 0.75 -7.99
CA CYS A 78 -11.87 0.29 -9.33
C CYS A 78 -11.31 1.49 -10.12
N ALA A 79 -10.10 1.37 -10.62
CA ALA A 79 -9.46 2.41 -11.41
C ALA A 79 -9.23 1.96 -12.85
N MET A 80 -9.39 2.89 -13.78
CA MET A 80 -9.22 2.71 -15.22
C MET A 80 -8.67 3.99 -15.84
N ARG A 81 -8.26 3.95 -17.10
CA ARG A 81 -7.82 5.16 -17.81
C ARG A 81 -8.97 6.16 -17.94
N ARG A 82 -8.65 7.44 -18.03
CA ARG A 82 -9.63 8.44 -18.44
C ARG A 82 -10.10 8.15 -19.88
N GLY A 83 -11.39 8.32 -20.12
CA GLY A 83 -12.01 7.97 -21.41
C GLY A 83 -12.19 6.48 -21.65
N HIS A 84 -12.08 5.64 -20.62
CA HIS A 84 -12.49 4.22 -20.70
C HIS A 84 -13.98 4.11 -21.04
N PRO A 85 -14.42 3.15 -21.89
CA PRO A 85 -15.85 3.02 -22.27
C PRO A 85 -16.81 2.83 -21.09
N LEU A 86 -16.35 2.25 -19.98
CA LEU A 86 -17.12 2.07 -18.75
C LEU A 86 -16.78 3.11 -17.67
N ALA A 87 -16.13 4.24 -18.02
CA ALA A 87 -15.88 5.35 -17.10
C ALA A 87 -17.19 6.07 -16.78
N LYS A 88 -17.86 5.69 -15.71
CA LYS A 88 -19.14 6.22 -15.22
C LYS A 88 -19.19 6.14 -13.68
N ASP A 89 -20.19 6.78 -13.08
CA ASP A 89 -20.24 6.93 -11.62
C ASP A 89 -20.38 5.61 -10.84
N LYS A 90 -20.93 4.59 -11.47
CA LYS A 90 -21.17 3.28 -10.83
C LYS A 90 -21.10 2.15 -11.85
N LEU A 91 -20.47 1.04 -11.47
CA LEU A 91 -20.49 -0.21 -12.24
C LEU A 91 -21.43 -1.23 -11.58
N SER A 92 -22.17 -1.97 -12.40
CA SER A 92 -22.78 -3.21 -11.94
C SER A 92 -21.72 -4.30 -11.75
N VAL A 93 -22.08 -5.38 -11.06
CA VAL A 93 -21.19 -6.55 -10.92
C VAL A 93 -20.85 -7.13 -12.30
N GLU A 94 -21.86 -7.26 -13.19
CA GLU A 94 -21.69 -7.79 -14.54
C GLU A 94 -20.72 -6.92 -15.37
N GLU A 95 -20.85 -5.60 -15.30
CA GLU A 95 -19.94 -4.68 -15.99
C GLU A 95 -18.51 -4.78 -15.45
N TYR A 96 -18.35 -4.86 -14.12
CA TYR A 96 -17.07 -5.08 -13.49
C TYR A 96 -16.42 -6.40 -13.91
N LEU A 97 -17.22 -7.48 -13.99
CA LEU A 97 -16.75 -8.80 -14.42
C LEU A 97 -16.43 -8.88 -15.92
N SER A 98 -17.00 -7.99 -16.74
CA SER A 98 -16.70 -7.92 -18.17
C SER A 98 -15.30 -7.37 -18.47
N LEU A 99 -14.71 -6.66 -17.50
CA LEU A 99 -13.37 -6.08 -17.62
C LEU A 99 -12.25 -7.15 -17.50
N SER A 100 -11.12 -6.86 -18.12
CA SER A 100 -9.87 -7.55 -17.81
C SER A 100 -9.15 -6.81 -16.68
N HIS A 101 -8.73 -7.53 -15.64
CA HIS A 101 -8.20 -6.95 -14.43
C HIS A 101 -6.70 -7.16 -14.27
N ILE A 102 -6.04 -6.14 -13.73
CA ILE A 102 -4.73 -6.27 -13.11
C ILE A 102 -4.92 -6.61 -11.64
N HIS A 103 -4.27 -7.66 -11.17
CA HIS A 103 -4.21 -8.03 -9.76
C HIS A 103 -2.85 -7.70 -9.17
N ILE A 104 -2.81 -6.79 -8.20
CA ILE A 104 -1.57 -6.41 -7.51
C ILE A 104 -1.52 -7.14 -6.18
N SER A 105 -0.46 -7.90 -5.97
CA SER A 105 -0.24 -8.64 -4.72
C SER A 105 1.23 -8.98 -4.54
N SER A 106 1.75 -8.80 -3.33
CA SER A 106 3.08 -9.26 -2.94
C SER A 106 3.17 -10.80 -2.82
N ARG A 107 2.05 -11.50 -2.82
CA ARG A 107 1.98 -12.97 -2.81
C ARG A 107 2.03 -13.51 -4.23
N ARG A 108 2.83 -14.56 -4.44
CA ARG A 108 2.93 -15.24 -5.76
C ARG A 108 1.63 -15.87 -6.21
N SER A 109 0.81 -16.34 -5.28
CA SER A 109 -0.45 -17.04 -5.55
C SER A 109 -1.48 -16.72 -4.48
N GLY A 110 -2.72 -17.14 -4.72
CA GLY A 110 -3.84 -16.95 -3.80
C GLY A 110 -4.82 -15.89 -4.28
N LEU A 111 -5.97 -15.86 -3.63
CA LEU A 111 -7.04 -14.93 -3.91
C LEU A 111 -6.79 -13.60 -3.19
N GLY A 112 -7.10 -12.50 -3.87
CA GLY A 112 -7.19 -11.18 -3.27
C GLY A 112 -8.52 -10.95 -2.55
N MET A 113 -8.64 -9.83 -1.84
CA MET A 113 -9.86 -9.49 -1.10
C MET A 113 -11.08 -9.39 -2.02
N VAL A 114 -10.91 -8.82 -3.23
CA VAL A 114 -11.98 -8.76 -4.24
C VAL A 114 -12.39 -10.16 -4.70
N ASP A 115 -11.42 -11.04 -4.95
CA ASP A 115 -11.69 -12.40 -5.41
C ASP A 115 -12.41 -13.23 -4.34
N LEU A 116 -12.09 -13.01 -3.07
CA LEU A 116 -12.80 -13.61 -1.94
C LEU A 116 -14.25 -13.09 -1.84
N ALA A 117 -14.46 -11.79 -2.02
CA ALA A 117 -15.79 -11.21 -2.00
C ALA A 117 -16.65 -11.71 -3.18
N LEU A 118 -16.10 -11.74 -4.39
CA LEU A 118 -16.76 -12.29 -5.57
C LEU A 118 -17.06 -13.78 -5.42
N GLY A 119 -16.13 -14.56 -4.85
CA GLY A 119 -16.30 -15.99 -4.61
C GLY A 119 -17.49 -16.31 -3.70
N LYS A 120 -17.80 -15.47 -2.71
CA LYS A 120 -19.00 -15.60 -1.87
C LYS A 120 -20.31 -15.45 -2.66
N MET A 121 -20.25 -14.78 -3.81
CA MET A 121 -21.36 -14.60 -4.73
C MET A 121 -21.35 -15.63 -5.88
N GLY A 122 -20.45 -16.60 -5.84
CA GLY A 122 -20.25 -17.56 -6.93
C GLY A 122 -19.66 -16.93 -8.20
N GLN A 123 -19.01 -15.77 -8.10
CA GLN A 123 -18.49 -15.00 -9.23
C GLN A 123 -16.96 -15.01 -9.26
N GLN A 124 -16.40 -14.79 -10.45
CA GLN A 124 -14.97 -14.71 -10.67
C GLN A 124 -14.65 -13.68 -11.75
N ARG A 125 -13.69 -12.81 -11.48
CA ARG A 125 -13.19 -11.83 -12.48
C ARG A 125 -12.07 -12.41 -13.31
N LYS A 126 -11.89 -11.87 -14.52
CA LYS A 126 -10.79 -12.22 -15.43
C LYS A 126 -9.54 -11.43 -15.04
N ILE A 127 -8.56 -12.10 -14.45
CA ILE A 127 -7.23 -11.51 -14.16
C ILE A 127 -6.35 -11.76 -15.38
N ALA A 128 -6.03 -10.70 -16.13
CA ALA A 128 -5.17 -10.76 -17.31
C ALA A 128 -3.69 -10.49 -16.95
N LEU A 129 -3.43 -9.77 -15.88
CA LEU A 129 -2.08 -9.46 -15.40
C LEU A 129 -2.02 -9.58 -13.88
N ARG A 130 -1.00 -10.27 -13.37
CA ARG A 130 -0.65 -10.31 -11.95
C ARG A 130 0.71 -9.67 -11.76
N SER A 131 0.81 -8.72 -10.85
CA SER A 131 2.05 -8.01 -10.51
C SER A 131 2.14 -7.77 -9.02
N GLN A 132 3.33 -7.45 -8.52
CA GLN A 132 3.54 -6.97 -7.16
C GLN A 132 3.79 -5.45 -7.08
N HIS A 133 3.78 -4.74 -8.20
CA HIS A 133 4.13 -3.33 -8.29
C HIS A 133 2.94 -2.47 -8.73
N TYR A 134 2.58 -1.49 -7.90
CA TYR A 134 1.52 -0.53 -8.19
C TYR A 134 1.90 0.45 -9.30
N MET A 135 3.14 0.95 -9.28
CA MET A 135 3.59 1.96 -10.24
C MET A 135 3.58 1.44 -11.68
N MET A 136 3.90 0.17 -11.89
CA MET A 136 3.80 -0.47 -13.21
C MET A 136 2.34 -0.52 -13.70
N ALA A 137 1.39 -0.79 -12.80
CA ALA A 137 -0.01 -0.89 -13.17
C ALA A 137 -0.54 0.41 -13.80
N THR A 138 -0.09 1.58 -13.36
CA THR A 138 -0.49 2.86 -13.96
C THR A 138 -0.12 2.94 -15.43
N GLN A 139 1.05 2.47 -15.80
CA GLN A 139 1.54 2.47 -17.18
C GLN A 139 0.68 1.58 -18.09
N VAL A 140 0.30 0.40 -17.60
CA VAL A 140 -0.56 -0.54 -18.35
C VAL A 140 -1.99 0.01 -18.46
N ILE A 141 -2.55 0.53 -17.37
CA ILE A 141 -3.92 1.08 -17.35
C ILE A 141 -4.06 2.26 -18.32
N GLN A 142 -3.09 3.15 -18.38
CA GLN A 142 -3.14 4.32 -19.26
C GLN A 142 -3.13 3.96 -20.76
N GLN A 143 -2.67 2.76 -21.12
CA GLN A 143 -2.52 2.31 -22.49
C GLN A 143 -3.52 1.21 -22.89
N THR A 144 -4.42 0.81 -21.99
CA THR A 144 -5.35 -0.31 -22.22
C THR A 144 -6.73 -0.04 -21.64
N ASP A 145 -7.71 -0.87 -22.00
CA ASP A 145 -9.04 -0.90 -21.38
C ASP A 145 -9.11 -1.88 -20.20
N MET A 146 -8.00 -2.12 -19.52
CA MET A 146 -7.96 -2.91 -18.31
C MET A 146 -8.40 -2.08 -17.10
N ALA A 147 -8.79 -2.79 -16.04
CA ALA A 147 -9.10 -2.19 -14.74
C ALA A 147 -8.15 -2.73 -13.66
N VAL A 148 -7.95 -1.94 -12.61
CA VAL A 148 -7.17 -2.34 -11.43
C VAL A 148 -7.91 -1.92 -10.16
N THR A 149 -7.87 -2.76 -9.15
CA THR A 149 -8.32 -2.39 -7.80
C THR A 149 -7.14 -1.84 -7.02
N VAL A 150 -7.24 -0.56 -6.63
CA VAL A 150 -6.18 0.20 -5.94
C VAL A 150 -6.77 1.07 -4.84
N PRO A 151 -5.98 1.51 -3.85
CA PRO A 151 -6.40 2.54 -2.92
C PRO A 151 -6.80 3.84 -3.65
N GLU A 152 -7.84 4.51 -3.14
CA GLU A 152 -8.38 5.73 -3.76
C GLU A 152 -7.32 6.82 -3.92
N ARG A 153 -6.48 7.02 -2.90
CA ARG A 153 -5.37 7.99 -2.92
C ARG A 153 -4.43 7.75 -4.09
N PHE A 154 -4.13 6.47 -4.36
CA PHE A 154 -3.29 6.09 -5.49
C PHE A 154 -3.95 6.47 -6.82
N ALA A 155 -5.23 6.16 -7.01
CA ALA A 155 -5.96 6.48 -8.23
C ALA A 155 -6.00 7.98 -8.50
N ARG A 156 -6.27 8.81 -7.47
CA ARG A 156 -6.25 10.28 -7.58
C ARG A 156 -4.87 10.81 -7.98
N ARG A 157 -3.81 10.33 -7.32
CA ARG A 157 -2.44 10.81 -7.56
C ARG A 157 -1.95 10.52 -8.97
N HIS A 158 -2.44 9.46 -9.59
CA HIS A 158 -2.03 9.03 -10.93
C HIS A 158 -3.03 9.38 -12.03
N ASP A 159 -3.95 10.31 -11.77
CA ASP A 159 -4.95 10.80 -12.73
C ASP A 159 -5.76 9.68 -13.39
N LEU A 160 -6.08 8.63 -12.63
CA LEU A 160 -6.93 7.55 -13.09
C LEU A 160 -8.40 7.87 -12.83
N TYR A 161 -9.27 7.45 -13.74
CA TYR A 161 -10.71 7.45 -13.47
C TYR A 161 -11.04 6.38 -12.44
N GLN A 162 -11.78 6.76 -11.41
CA GLN A 162 -12.09 5.86 -10.29
C GLN A 162 -13.59 5.69 -10.12
N VAL A 163 -14.00 4.46 -9.84
CA VAL A 163 -15.38 4.07 -9.63
C VAL A 163 -15.43 3.23 -8.34
N PRO A 164 -16.47 3.37 -7.51
CA PRO A 164 -16.69 2.48 -6.39
C PRO A 164 -16.67 1.01 -6.82
N LEU A 165 -16.09 0.15 -5.99
CA LEU A 165 -16.17 -1.29 -6.22
C LEU A 165 -17.63 -1.76 -6.09
N PRO A 166 -18.10 -2.69 -6.95
CA PRO A 166 -19.46 -3.26 -6.84
C PRO A 166 -19.56 -4.34 -5.76
N VAL A 167 -18.50 -4.56 -4.99
CA VAL A 167 -18.44 -5.50 -3.85
C VAL A 167 -17.80 -4.84 -2.66
N ASP A 168 -18.21 -5.21 -1.46
CA ASP A 168 -17.65 -4.71 -0.22
C ASP A 168 -16.38 -5.47 0.14
N ILE A 169 -15.31 -4.73 0.36
CA ILE A 169 -14.04 -5.25 0.89
C ILE A 169 -13.53 -4.32 2.00
N PRO A 170 -12.78 -4.85 2.98
CA PRO A 170 -12.15 -4.01 3.98
C PRO A 170 -11.20 -2.98 3.37
N PRO A 171 -11.06 -1.80 3.98
CA PRO A 171 -10.07 -0.82 3.55
C PRO A 171 -8.66 -1.38 3.70
N LEU A 172 -7.69 -0.80 2.96
CA LEU A 172 -6.28 -1.03 3.17
C LEU A 172 -5.85 -0.31 4.43
N GLU A 173 -5.41 -1.05 5.43
CA GLU A 173 -4.68 -0.52 6.57
C GLU A 173 -3.19 -0.71 6.34
N THR A 174 -2.39 0.33 6.60
CA THR A 174 -0.93 0.25 6.63
C THR A 174 -0.46 0.49 8.05
N HIS A 175 0.27 -0.47 8.61
CA HIS A 175 0.87 -0.40 9.92
C HIS A 175 2.38 -0.25 9.81
N ILE A 176 3.00 0.44 10.77
CA ILE A 176 4.44 0.38 10.99
C ILE A 176 4.74 -0.65 12.07
N TYR A 177 5.73 -1.50 11.82
CA TYR A 177 6.20 -2.58 12.70
C TYR A 177 7.65 -2.35 13.09
N TRP A 178 8.02 -2.67 14.33
CA TRP A 178 9.39 -2.69 14.84
C TRP A 178 9.53 -3.76 15.93
N HIS A 179 10.74 -4.20 16.20
CA HIS A 179 11.00 -5.16 17.27
C HIS A 179 11.13 -4.43 18.62
N GLU A 180 10.64 -5.03 19.71
CA GLU A 180 10.65 -4.42 21.04
C GLU A 180 12.06 -4.09 21.54
N SER A 181 13.09 -4.83 21.11
CA SER A 181 14.49 -4.54 21.48
C SER A 181 14.97 -3.16 21.04
N THR A 182 14.33 -2.57 20.04
CA THR A 182 14.63 -1.21 19.54
C THR A 182 13.65 -0.15 20.04
N ASP A 183 12.69 -0.55 20.87
CA ASP A 183 11.61 0.35 21.33
C ASP A 183 12.14 1.56 22.09
N GLN A 184 13.19 1.36 22.88
CA GLN A 184 13.86 2.41 23.67
C GLN A 184 15.09 3.02 22.99
N ASP A 185 15.50 2.53 21.79
CA ASP A 185 16.59 3.15 21.03
C ASP A 185 16.18 4.56 20.59
N PRO A 186 16.91 5.62 20.99
CA PRO A 186 16.50 7.01 20.72
C PRO A 186 16.38 7.30 19.22
N ALA A 187 17.27 6.73 18.39
CA ALA A 187 17.24 6.98 16.94
C ALA A 187 16.06 6.24 16.27
N ASN A 188 15.77 5.00 16.69
CA ASN A 188 14.63 4.25 16.21
C ASN A 188 13.31 4.95 16.60
N ARG A 189 13.20 5.35 17.86
CA ARG A 189 12.02 6.09 18.37
C ARG A 189 11.80 7.39 17.60
N TRP A 190 12.86 8.19 17.42
CA TRP A 190 12.78 9.45 16.68
C TRP A 190 12.33 9.22 15.23
N MET A 191 12.92 8.26 14.53
CA MET A 191 12.52 7.96 13.15
C MET A 191 11.08 7.49 13.05
N ARG A 192 10.64 6.64 13.97
CA ARG A 192 9.25 6.17 14.07
C ARG A 192 8.27 7.34 14.25
N GLU A 193 8.60 8.27 15.13
CA GLU A 193 7.80 9.48 15.35
C GLU A 193 7.70 10.33 14.07
N GLN A 194 8.80 10.50 13.31
CA GLN A 194 8.78 11.21 12.04
C GLN A 194 7.82 10.56 11.03
N MET A 195 7.83 9.23 10.93
CA MET A 195 6.97 8.51 10.01
C MET A 195 5.50 8.57 10.42
N ILE A 196 5.20 8.50 11.72
CA ILE A 196 3.84 8.65 12.25
C ILE A 196 3.29 10.05 11.97
N GLU A 197 4.06 11.09 12.23
CA GLU A 197 3.65 12.47 11.94
C GLU A 197 3.39 12.71 10.46
N ILE A 198 4.22 12.16 9.57
CA ILE A 198 4.01 12.22 8.12
C ILE A 198 2.71 11.55 7.73
N ALA A 199 2.42 10.37 8.27
CA ALA A 199 1.18 9.67 7.99
C ALA A 199 -0.05 10.47 8.45
N GLN A 200 0.02 11.14 9.60
CA GLN A 200 -1.02 12.05 10.09
C GLN A 200 -1.23 13.23 9.14
N GLN A 201 -0.15 13.85 8.65
CA GLN A 201 -0.23 14.95 7.67
C GLN A 201 -0.85 14.51 6.35
N VAL A 202 -0.47 13.35 5.85
CA VAL A 202 -1.04 12.75 4.62
C VAL A 202 -2.54 12.49 4.79
N THR A 203 -2.97 12.03 5.96
CA THR A 203 -4.38 11.77 6.27
C THR A 203 -5.17 13.07 6.38
N ALA A 204 -4.63 14.10 7.05
CA ALA A 204 -5.27 15.39 7.20
C ALA A 204 -5.48 16.12 5.88
N ALA A 205 -4.51 16.06 4.99
CA ALA A 205 -4.60 16.66 3.65
C ALA A 205 -5.74 16.06 2.80
N GLN A 206 -6.08 14.79 3.03
CA GLN A 206 -7.17 14.13 2.30
C GLN A 206 -8.57 14.51 2.78
N GLN A 207 -8.71 14.91 4.04
CA GLN A 207 -10.00 15.31 4.60
C GLN A 207 -10.37 16.73 4.20
N ALA A 208 -9.40 17.48 3.66
CA ALA A 208 -9.57 18.88 3.23
C ALA A 208 -9.93 19.02 1.73
N ASP A 209 -9.77 17.95 0.92
CA ASP A 209 -10.12 17.87 -0.50
C ASP A 209 -11.47 17.15 -0.70
#